data_02732131e78c97c804d6c66b24fdbedc
#
_entry.id   02732131e78c97c804d6c66b24fdbedc
#
_cell.length_a   1.000
_cell.length_b   1.000
_cell.length_c   1.000
_cell.angle_alpha   90.00
_cell.angle_beta   90.00
_cell.angle_gamma   90.00
#
_symmetry.space_group_name_H-M   'P 1'
#
loop_
_entity.id
_entity.type
_entity.pdbx_description
1 polymer ?
#
loop_
_entity_poly.entity_id
_entity_poly.type
_entity_poly.pdbx_seq_one_letter_code
_entity_poly.pdbx_strand_id
1 'polypeptide(L)'
;MKNAKRNEAEIETVLRVLSDGSGKFPDLADIFSAREIAILRYSVKLTKTPATIESADVNELRENGLNDRAIHDLACVVGYFAFVNRVADGLGVQVE
;
A
#
# COMPACT_ATOMS: atom_id res chain seq x y z
N MET A 1 -22.15 -2.85 9.50
CA MET A 1 -21.61 -3.06 8.74
C MET A 1 -20.88 -4.03 8.74
N LYS A 2 -20.82 -4.61 8.25
CA LYS A 2 -20.13 -5.37 8.26
C LYS A 2 -19.20 -5.01 7.91
N ASN A 3 -18.72 -4.87 8.24
CA ASN A 3 -17.74 -4.32 8.11
C ASN A 3 -17.09 -4.59 7.07
N ALA A 4 -16.78 -3.94 6.50
CA ALA A 4 -15.93 -4.05 5.41
C ALA A 4 -14.58 -4.52 5.79
N LYS A 5 -14.53 -5.10 6.91
CA LYS A 5 -13.26 -5.53 7.41
C LYS A 5 -12.78 -6.74 6.65
N ARG A 6 -11.61 -6.68 6.12
CA ARG A 6 -11.01 -7.80 5.42
C ARG A 6 -10.16 -8.60 6.38
N ASN A 7 -10.10 -9.90 6.18
CA ASN A 7 -9.28 -10.69 7.06
C ASN A 7 -7.81 -10.56 6.65
N GLU A 8 -6.95 -10.94 7.56
CA GLU A 8 -5.51 -10.76 7.35
C GLU A 8 -4.99 -11.56 6.18
N ALA A 9 -5.55 -12.73 5.95
CA ALA A 9 -5.10 -13.56 4.85
C ALA A 9 -5.33 -12.90 3.51
N GLU A 10 -6.48 -12.22 3.38
CA GLU A 10 -6.78 -11.51 2.15
C GLU A 10 -5.83 -10.36 1.93
N ILE A 11 -5.55 -9.62 2.99
CA ILE A 11 -4.64 -8.49 2.89
C ILE A 11 -3.24 -8.96 2.55
N GLU A 12 -2.79 -10.03 3.17
CA GLU A 12 -1.49 -10.58 2.88
C GLU A 12 -1.37 -11.03 1.43
N THR A 13 -2.42 -11.67 0.93
CA THR A 13 -2.41 -12.13 -0.45
C THR A 13 -2.29 -10.96 -1.40
N VAL A 14 -3.05 -9.89 -1.14
CA VAL A 14 -3.00 -8.70 -1.97
C VAL A 14 -1.60 -8.11 -1.98
N LEU A 15 -1.01 -7.97 -0.80
CA LEU A 15 0.32 -7.38 -0.70
C LEU A 15 1.37 -8.24 -1.40
N ARG A 16 1.24 -9.55 -1.30
CA ARG A 16 2.18 -10.44 -1.95
C ARG A 16 2.10 -10.33 -3.46
N VAL A 17 0.88 -10.30 -4.00
CA VAL A 17 0.71 -10.17 -5.44
C VAL A 17 1.28 -8.86 -5.94
N LEU A 18 1.01 -7.77 -5.22
CA LEU A 18 1.53 -6.48 -5.61
C LEU A 18 3.05 -6.45 -5.53
N SER A 19 3.60 -7.09 -4.50
CA SER A 19 5.04 -7.12 -4.34
C SER A 19 5.74 -7.90 -5.44
N ASP A 20 5.09 -8.97 -5.90
CA ASP A 20 5.67 -9.79 -6.94
C ASP A 20 5.60 -9.13 -8.31
N GLY A 21 4.76 -8.11 -8.44
CA GLY A 21 4.63 -7.44 -9.71
C GLY A 21 3.98 -8.30 -10.76
N SER A 22 3.12 -9.23 -10.35
CA SER A 22 2.50 -10.14 -11.29
C SER A 22 1.62 -9.41 -12.30
N GLY A 23 1.07 -8.28 -11.91
CA GLY A 23 0.28 -7.48 -12.81
C GLY A 23 -1.11 -8.01 -13.07
N LYS A 24 -1.46 -9.10 -12.47
CA LYS A 24 -2.78 -9.70 -12.65
C LYS A 24 -3.53 -9.66 -11.35
N PHE A 25 -4.65 -8.96 -11.34
CA PHE A 25 -5.39 -8.77 -10.12
C PHE A 25 -6.88 -8.99 -10.30
N PRO A 26 -7.30 -10.07 -10.97
CA PRO A 26 -8.73 -10.26 -11.15
C PRO A 26 -9.47 -10.42 -9.83
N ASP A 27 -8.84 -11.12 -8.90
CA ASP A 27 -9.48 -11.31 -7.60
C ASP A 27 -9.46 -10.06 -6.75
N LEU A 28 -8.47 -9.21 -6.96
CA LEU A 28 -8.39 -7.97 -6.20
C LEU A 28 -9.52 -7.03 -6.55
N ALA A 29 -9.96 -7.05 -7.81
CA ALA A 29 -11.05 -6.18 -8.22
C ALA A 29 -12.34 -6.54 -7.50
N ASP A 30 -12.47 -7.80 -7.08
CA ASP A 30 -13.65 -8.23 -6.33
C ASP A 30 -13.55 -7.90 -4.85
N ILE A 31 -12.32 -7.80 -4.33
CA ILE A 31 -12.10 -7.58 -2.91
C ILE A 31 -11.99 -6.10 -2.57
N PHE A 32 -11.32 -5.35 -3.42
CA PHE A 32 -11.02 -3.95 -3.16
C PHE A 32 -11.52 -3.09 -4.30
N SER A 33 -11.90 -1.86 -3.97
CA SER A 33 -12.25 -0.87 -4.98
C SER A 33 -10.99 -0.43 -5.74
N ALA A 34 -11.20 0.23 -6.87
CA ALA A 34 -10.08 0.74 -7.65
C ALA A 34 -9.25 1.71 -6.82
N ARG A 35 -9.91 2.50 -5.98
CA ARG A 35 -9.21 3.44 -5.12
C ARG A 35 -8.34 2.71 -4.11
N GLU A 36 -8.87 1.66 -3.50
CA GLU A 36 -8.10 0.90 -2.54
C GLU A 36 -6.91 0.21 -3.18
N ILE A 37 -7.09 -0.30 -4.38
CA ILE A 37 -5.99 -0.94 -5.10
C ILE A 37 -4.90 0.07 -5.41
N ALA A 38 -5.29 1.28 -5.81
CA ALA A 38 -4.31 2.31 -6.10
C ALA A 38 -3.50 2.66 -4.85
N ILE A 39 -4.19 2.76 -3.72
CA ILE A 39 -3.52 3.07 -2.45
C ILE A 39 -2.54 1.97 -2.07
N LEU A 40 -2.99 0.72 -2.20
CA LEU A 40 -2.12 -0.41 -1.85
C LEU A 40 -0.90 -0.47 -2.77
N ARG A 41 -1.12 -0.27 -4.05
CA ARG A 41 -0.02 -0.32 -5.01
C ARG A 41 1.02 0.75 -4.71
N TYR A 42 0.54 1.96 -4.46
CA TYR A 42 1.44 3.06 -4.13
C TYR A 42 2.22 2.76 -2.84
N SER A 43 1.51 2.25 -1.84
CA SER A 43 2.13 1.98 -0.54
C SER A 43 3.22 0.92 -0.64
N VAL A 44 2.95 -0.14 -1.38
CA VAL A 44 3.94 -1.20 -1.55
C VAL A 44 5.15 -0.68 -2.30
N LYS A 45 4.90 0.08 -3.37
CA LYS A 45 6.00 0.61 -4.16
C LYS A 45 6.86 1.56 -3.35
N LEU A 46 6.21 2.43 -2.58
CA LEU A 46 6.95 3.39 -1.75
C LEU A 46 7.75 2.68 -0.68
N THR A 47 7.25 1.56 -0.19
CA THR A 47 7.96 0.80 0.84
C THR A 47 9.13 0.01 0.28
N LYS A 48 8.90 -0.66 -0.84
CA LYS A 48 9.91 -1.57 -1.38
C LYS A 48 10.91 -0.92 -2.30
N THR A 49 10.44 -0.02 -3.14
CA THR A 49 11.31 0.62 -4.13
C THR A 49 11.02 2.11 -4.21
N PRO A 50 11.26 2.84 -3.11
CA PRO A 50 10.89 4.26 -3.07
C PRO A 50 11.54 5.10 -4.17
N ALA A 51 12.71 4.71 -4.61
CA ALA A 51 13.42 5.48 -5.63
C ALA A 51 12.74 5.42 -6.99
N THR A 52 11.78 4.50 -7.17
CA THR A 52 11.11 4.35 -8.45
C THR A 52 9.77 5.09 -8.51
N ILE A 53 9.39 5.77 -7.43
CA ILE A 53 8.15 6.54 -7.41
C ILE A 53 8.27 7.70 -8.40
N GLU A 54 7.25 7.85 -9.24
CA GLU A 54 7.23 8.89 -10.26
C GLU A 54 5.92 9.66 -10.19
N SER A 55 5.86 10.72 -10.99
CA SER A 55 4.64 11.52 -11.07
C SER A 55 3.42 10.69 -11.44
N ALA A 56 3.63 9.69 -12.30
CA ALA A 56 2.52 8.83 -12.72
C ALA A 56 1.92 8.10 -11.54
N ASP A 57 2.73 7.69 -10.59
CA ASP A 57 2.23 6.99 -9.41
C ASP A 57 1.35 7.90 -8.57
N VAL A 58 1.77 9.14 -8.41
CA VAL A 58 1.00 10.11 -7.65
C VAL A 58 -0.28 10.47 -8.39
N ASN A 59 -0.19 10.63 -9.70
CA ASN A 59 -1.35 10.97 -10.50
C ASN A 59 -2.41 9.88 -10.46
N GLU A 60 -2.00 8.64 -10.38
CA GLU A 60 -2.97 7.55 -10.27
C GLU A 60 -3.80 7.71 -9.01
N LEU A 61 -3.18 8.14 -7.92
CA LEU A 61 -3.93 8.38 -6.69
C LEU A 61 -4.93 9.52 -6.88
N ARG A 62 -4.50 10.58 -7.55
CA ARG A 62 -5.41 11.70 -7.81
C ARG A 62 -6.59 11.28 -8.65
N GLU A 63 -6.34 10.47 -9.67
CA GLU A 63 -7.39 9.99 -10.54
C GLU A 63 -8.38 9.11 -9.81
N ASN A 64 -7.96 8.54 -8.70
CA ASN A 64 -8.82 7.70 -7.90
C ASN A 64 -9.40 8.44 -6.70
N GLY A 65 -9.35 9.75 -6.71
CA GLY A 65 -10.11 10.57 -5.78
C GLY A 65 -9.34 11.08 -4.58
N LEU A 66 -8.04 10.87 -4.51
CA LEU A 66 -7.28 11.42 -3.40
C LEU A 66 -6.82 12.83 -3.73
N ASN A 67 -7.08 13.76 -2.83
CA ASN A 67 -6.55 15.11 -3.01
C ASN A 67 -5.12 15.15 -2.49
N ASP A 68 -4.46 16.29 -2.67
CA ASP A 68 -3.06 16.40 -2.31
C ASP A 68 -2.81 16.16 -0.83
N ARG A 69 -3.73 16.61 0.02
CA ARG A 69 -3.60 16.40 1.45
C ARG A 69 -3.63 14.91 1.79
N ALA A 70 -4.56 14.20 1.18
CA ALA A 70 -4.69 12.77 1.42
C ALA A 70 -3.46 12.02 0.94
N ILE A 71 -2.91 12.43 -0.20
CA ILE A 71 -1.71 11.79 -0.73
C ILE A 71 -0.53 12.04 0.21
N HIS A 72 -0.40 13.25 0.68
CA HIS A 72 0.66 13.60 1.63
C HIS A 72 0.54 12.76 2.90
N ASP A 73 -0.68 12.67 3.43
CA ASP A 73 -0.90 11.90 4.64
C ASP A 73 -0.59 10.44 4.43
N LEU A 74 -0.97 9.90 3.28
CA LEU A 74 -0.67 8.51 2.96
C LEU A 74 0.83 8.26 2.93
N ALA A 75 1.57 9.14 2.28
CA ALA A 75 3.03 8.99 2.21
C ALA A 75 3.64 9.04 3.60
N CYS A 76 3.13 9.93 4.46
CA CYS A 76 3.63 10.04 5.81
C CYS A 76 3.37 8.77 6.62
N VAL A 77 2.18 8.20 6.48
CA VAL A 77 1.85 6.98 7.22
C VAL A 77 2.74 5.83 6.75
N VAL A 78 2.89 5.69 5.44
CA VAL A 78 3.73 4.63 4.90
C VAL A 78 5.17 4.80 5.38
N GLY A 79 5.65 6.04 5.36
CA GLY A 79 7.01 6.32 5.80
C GLY A 79 7.20 6.03 7.26
N TYR A 80 6.20 6.37 8.07
CA TYR A 80 6.28 6.11 9.50
C TYR A 80 6.39 4.62 9.80
N PHE A 81 5.56 3.82 9.17
CA PHE A 81 5.62 2.38 9.41
C PHE A 81 6.90 1.77 8.87
N ALA A 82 7.39 2.27 7.76
CA ALA A 82 8.67 1.80 7.23
C ALA A 82 9.80 2.10 8.22
N PHE A 83 9.76 3.29 8.82
CA PHE A 83 10.75 3.68 9.82
C PHE A 83 10.69 2.76 11.02
N VAL A 84 9.49 2.54 11.55
CA VAL A 84 9.32 1.68 12.72
C VAL A 84 9.83 0.28 12.44
N ASN A 85 9.51 -0.26 11.27
CA ASN A 85 9.94 -1.60 10.92
C ASN A 85 11.46 -1.70 10.82
N ARG A 86 12.09 -0.68 10.27
CA ARG A 86 13.55 -0.69 10.15
C ARG A 86 14.22 -0.57 11.50
N VAL A 87 13.65 0.22 12.40
CA VAL A 87 14.18 0.31 13.75
C VAL A 87 14.08 -1.04 14.45
N ALA A 88 12.93 -1.70 14.31
CA ALA A 88 12.73 -3.00 14.92
C ALA A 88 13.71 -4.01 14.35
N ASP A 89 13.90 -4.01 13.04
CA ASP A 89 14.84 -4.92 12.41
C ASP A 89 16.26 -4.65 12.88
N GLY A 90 16.63 -3.38 12.97
CA GLY A 90 17.98 -3.01 13.39
C GLY A 90 18.28 -3.39 14.81
N LEU A 91 17.26 -3.46 15.65
CA LEU A 91 17.43 -3.83 17.04
C LEU A 91 17.15 -5.30 17.30
N GLY A 92 16.73 -6.04 16.27
CA GLY A 92 16.43 -7.45 16.44
C GLY A 92 15.14 -7.70 17.19
N VAL A 93 14.22 -6.75 17.14
CA VAL A 93 12.95 -6.85 17.85
C VAL A 93 11.86 -7.24 16.87
N GLN A 94 10.93 -8.05 17.35
CA GLN A 94 9.79 -8.43 16.52
C GLN A 94 8.70 -7.39 16.61
N VAL A 95 8.12 -7.07 15.45
CA VAL A 95 7.00 -6.15 15.38
C VAL A 95 5.75 -6.96 15.12
N GLU A 96 4.71 -6.70 15.91
CA GLU A 96 3.46 -7.43 15.74
C GLU A 96 2.33 -6.66 15.17
#